data_59cf177ca8fcd1a81c9d17d930e723ba
#
_entry.id   59cf177ca8fcd1a81c9d17d930e723ba
#
_cell.length_a   1.000
_cell.length_b   1.000
_cell.length_c   1.000
_cell.angle_alpha   90.00
_cell.angle_beta   90.00
_cell.angle_gamma   90.00
#
_symmetry.space_group_name_H-M   'P 1'
#
loop_
_entity.id
_entity.type
_entity.pdbx_description
1 polymer ?
#
loop_
_entity_poly.entity_id
_entity_poly.type
_entity_poly.pdbx_seq_one_letter_code
_entity_poly.pdbx_strand_id
1 'polypeptide(L)'
;MSAFAPSLLLLIPAYNEENRIGPVLEDYADYFGRHYAGKFRLVVVLNGCRDNTLGVVQQAEKRHPCITHSEFAGAIGKGGALIEGLKLAPLADLIGYVDADGATPPKAFHDLVRSLETPSVACAIASRWIPGAIVHHFQPENRRFASRLFHLFVELFFRMRILDTQCGAKVIRRHAVETIHERLTLADLAFDVNLLYSLKQAGFAIREIATEWSDKSGSKVVFNLRTSLNMLLSLIRLRLIYSPFYRWLGPLRPVEAWLYTQLRAPQPIWHDEHTGAGLKAGVKPKPDPITSRSQ
;
A
#
# COMPACT_ATOMS: atom_id res chain seq x y z
N MET A 1 -20.77 26.27 -12.17
CA MET A 1 -19.58 26.34 -11.30
C MET A 1 -18.79 25.06 -11.56
N SER A 2 -17.63 25.14 -12.18
CA SER A 2 -16.75 23.98 -12.37
C SER A 2 -16.28 23.52 -11.00
N ALA A 3 -16.76 22.36 -10.53
CA ALA A 3 -16.27 21.77 -9.29
C ALA A 3 -14.77 21.55 -9.46
N PHE A 4 -13.97 22.19 -8.63
CA PHE A 4 -12.51 22.05 -8.63
C PHE A 4 -12.18 20.59 -8.35
N ALA A 5 -11.60 19.89 -9.32
CA ALA A 5 -11.24 18.50 -9.14
C ALA A 5 -10.15 18.38 -8.04
N PRO A 6 -10.27 17.44 -7.08
CA PRO A 6 -9.31 17.30 -5.99
C PRO A 6 -7.90 17.02 -6.52
N SER A 7 -6.88 17.42 -5.77
CA SER A 7 -5.50 17.03 -6.08
C SER A 7 -5.30 15.54 -5.75
N LEU A 8 -4.59 14.82 -6.62
CA LEU A 8 -4.35 13.37 -6.53
C LEU A 8 -2.86 13.06 -6.50
N LEU A 9 -2.45 12.30 -5.50
CA LEU A 9 -1.13 11.70 -5.39
C LEU A 9 -1.24 10.18 -5.56
N LEU A 10 -0.56 9.64 -6.57
CA LEU A 10 -0.47 8.20 -6.83
C LEU A 10 0.89 7.68 -6.40
N LEU A 11 0.92 6.65 -5.58
CA LEU A 11 2.12 5.95 -5.15
C LEU A 11 2.28 4.64 -5.94
N ILE A 12 3.49 4.35 -6.39
CA ILE A 12 3.84 3.06 -7.01
C ILE A 12 5.06 2.48 -6.28
N PRO A 13 4.87 1.52 -5.36
CA PRO A 13 5.98 0.83 -4.73
C PRO A 13 6.66 -0.08 -5.75
N ALA A 14 7.97 0.08 -5.94
CA ALA A 14 8.74 -0.67 -6.92
C ALA A 14 9.92 -1.42 -6.29
N TYR A 15 10.10 -2.70 -6.64
CA TYR A 15 11.23 -3.54 -6.24
C TYR A 15 11.69 -4.40 -7.40
N ASN A 16 12.78 -4.02 -8.05
CA ASN A 16 13.34 -4.72 -9.23
C ASN A 16 12.31 -4.87 -10.37
N GLU A 17 11.81 -3.75 -10.86
CA GLU A 17 10.75 -3.64 -11.87
C GLU A 17 11.23 -3.03 -13.19
N GLU A 18 12.53 -3.08 -13.49
CA GLU A 18 13.15 -2.44 -14.68
C GLU A 18 12.44 -2.77 -15.99
N ASN A 19 11.92 -4.01 -16.12
CA ASN A 19 11.29 -4.49 -17.35
C ASN A 19 9.78 -4.18 -17.44
N ARG A 20 9.15 -3.70 -16.36
CA ARG A 20 7.68 -3.53 -16.29
C ARG A 20 7.24 -2.12 -15.99
N ILE A 21 8.00 -1.38 -15.16
CA ILE A 21 7.56 -0.10 -14.64
C ILE A 21 7.47 0.99 -15.71
N GLY A 22 8.36 0.99 -16.70
CA GLY A 22 8.39 2.03 -17.75
C GLY A 22 7.05 2.24 -18.44
N PRO A 23 6.48 1.22 -19.10
CA PRO A 23 5.15 1.33 -19.71
C PRO A 23 4.04 1.75 -18.72
N VAL A 24 4.09 1.30 -17.46
CA VAL A 24 3.11 1.68 -16.44
C VAL A 24 3.17 3.18 -16.16
N LEU A 25 4.36 3.75 -16.02
CA LEU A 25 4.54 5.18 -15.77
C LEU A 25 4.02 6.04 -16.92
N GLU A 26 4.33 5.65 -18.17
CA GLU A 26 3.83 6.32 -19.37
C GLU A 26 2.30 6.27 -19.43
N ASP A 27 1.72 5.06 -19.28
CA ASP A 27 0.26 4.87 -19.36
C ASP A 27 -0.48 5.73 -18.32
N TYR A 28 0.02 5.78 -17.08
CA TYR A 28 -0.59 6.58 -16.02
C TYR A 28 -0.42 8.08 -16.24
N ALA A 29 0.79 8.53 -16.60
CA ALA A 29 1.05 9.95 -16.85
C ALA A 29 0.22 10.48 -18.03
N ASP A 30 0.19 9.74 -19.12
CA ASP A 30 -0.56 10.07 -20.33
C ASP A 30 -2.07 10.07 -20.08
N TYR A 31 -2.58 9.04 -19.40
CA TYR A 31 -4.02 8.94 -19.12
C TYR A 31 -4.50 10.06 -18.22
N PHE A 32 -3.83 10.28 -17.08
CA PHE A 32 -4.23 11.33 -16.14
C PHE A 32 -4.00 12.73 -16.67
N GLY A 33 -2.95 12.93 -17.48
CA GLY A 33 -2.72 14.19 -18.19
C GLY A 33 -3.84 14.58 -19.14
N ARG A 34 -4.53 13.60 -19.74
CA ARG A 34 -5.64 13.84 -20.69
C ARG A 34 -7.02 13.83 -20.04
N HIS A 35 -7.24 13.05 -18.99
CA HIS A 35 -8.58 12.74 -18.49
C HIS A 35 -8.84 13.23 -17.04
N TYR A 36 -7.84 13.79 -16.36
CA TYR A 36 -8.01 14.29 -15.01
C TYR A 36 -7.86 15.80 -14.93
N ALA A 37 -8.90 16.49 -14.47
CA ALA A 37 -8.91 17.94 -14.42
C ALA A 37 -8.19 18.54 -13.21
N GLY A 38 -7.89 17.72 -12.19
CA GLY A 38 -7.18 18.12 -10.96
C GLY A 38 -5.66 18.04 -11.11
N LYS A 39 -4.95 18.48 -10.08
CA LYS A 39 -3.49 18.27 -10.01
C LYS A 39 -3.20 16.81 -9.81
N PHE A 40 -2.41 16.21 -10.67
CA PHE A 40 -1.96 14.83 -10.60
C PHE A 40 -0.45 14.78 -10.35
N ARG A 41 -0.03 13.95 -9.39
CA ARG A 41 1.37 13.58 -9.15
C ARG A 41 1.47 12.08 -9.00
N LEU A 42 2.56 11.52 -9.51
CA LEU A 42 2.93 10.12 -9.37
C LEU A 42 4.29 10.04 -8.68
N VAL A 43 4.36 9.29 -7.57
CA VAL A 43 5.60 9.07 -6.84
C VAL A 43 5.93 7.58 -6.85
N VAL A 44 7.06 7.25 -7.46
CA VAL A 44 7.61 5.89 -7.40
C VAL A 44 8.41 5.74 -6.12
N VAL A 45 8.03 4.78 -5.27
CA VAL A 45 8.78 4.46 -4.06
C VAL A 45 9.71 3.28 -4.35
N LEU A 46 10.97 3.59 -4.63
CA LEU A 46 12.02 2.61 -4.92
C LEU A 46 12.45 1.92 -3.63
N ASN A 47 12.18 0.63 -3.56
CA ASN A 47 12.28 -0.17 -2.34
C ASN A 47 13.53 -1.06 -2.36
N GLY A 48 14.72 -0.47 -2.32
CA GLY A 48 15.98 -1.19 -2.32
C GLY A 48 16.23 -1.97 -3.63
N CYS A 49 15.97 -1.33 -4.76
CA CYS A 49 16.16 -1.92 -6.09
C CYS A 49 17.66 -2.22 -6.34
N ARG A 50 17.92 -3.35 -7.01
CA ARG A 50 19.27 -3.81 -7.38
C ARG A 50 19.46 -3.94 -8.88
N ASP A 51 18.39 -3.71 -9.64
CA ASP A 51 18.37 -3.65 -11.10
C ASP A 51 18.33 -2.20 -11.59
N ASN A 52 18.09 -1.96 -12.86
CA ASN A 52 18.04 -0.61 -13.43
C ASN A 52 16.66 0.07 -13.29
N THR A 53 15.84 -0.31 -12.29
CA THR A 53 14.52 0.33 -12.05
C THR A 53 14.66 1.85 -11.87
N LEU A 54 15.65 2.31 -11.10
CA LEU A 54 15.92 3.75 -10.90
C LEU A 54 16.17 4.45 -12.24
N GLY A 55 17.03 3.91 -13.10
CA GLY A 55 17.33 4.51 -14.41
C GLY A 55 16.08 4.64 -15.29
N VAL A 56 15.20 3.63 -15.28
CA VAL A 56 13.92 3.67 -16.02
C VAL A 56 13.01 4.77 -15.46
N VAL A 57 12.90 4.90 -14.14
CA VAL A 57 12.07 5.94 -13.49
C VAL A 57 12.61 7.32 -13.82
N GLN A 58 13.92 7.57 -13.72
CA GLN A 58 14.54 8.85 -14.05
C GLN A 58 14.34 9.25 -15.52
N GLN A 59 14.27 8.27 -16.44
CA GLN A 59 13.90 8.55 -17.83
C GLN A 59 12.45 9.00 -17.97
N ALA A 60 11.53 8.37 -17.23
CA ALA A 60 10.12 8.77 -17.22
C ALA A 60 9.93 10.17 -16.60
N GLU A 61 10.64 10.51 -15.53
CA GLU A 61 10.63 11.85 -14.90
C GLU A 61 11.02 12.97 -15.87
N LYS A 62 12.02 12.72 -16.73
CA LYS A 62 12.43 13.70 -17.75
C LYS A 62 11.35 13.95 -18.80
N ARG A 63 10.48 12.98 -19.08
CA ARG A 63 9.38 13.11 -20.05
C ARG A 63 8.09 13.64 -19.43
N HIS A 64 7.85 13.29 -18.17
CA HIS A 64 6.61 13.59 -17.46
C HIS A 64 6.89 14.29 -16.13
N PRO A 65 6.77 15.64 -16.06
CA PRO A 65 7.04 16.41 -14.82
C PRO A 65 6.12 16.06 -13.64
N CYS A 66 5.04 15.30 -13.87
CA CYS A 66 4.17 14.81 -12.82
C CYS A 66 4.74 13.59 -12.09
N ILE A 67 5.80 12.95 -12.61
CA ILE A 67 6.48 11.78 -12.04
C ILE A 67 7.67 12.24 -11.21
N THR A 68 7.78 11.67 -10.01
CA THR A 68 8.94 11.83 -9.12
C THR A 68 9.21 10.50 -8.41
N HIS A 69 10.36 10.36 -7.75
CA HIS A 69 10.65 9.17 -6.96
C HIS A 69 11.12 9.49 -5.55
N SER A 70 11.05 8.49 -4.70
CA SER A 70 11.69 8.42 -3.40
C SER A 70 12.44 7.09 -3.33
N GLU A 71 13.69 7.08 -2.86
CA GLU A 71 14.55 5.90 -2.87
C GLU A 71 14.93 5.45 -1.47
N PHE A 72 14.86 4.12 -1.26
CA PHE A 72 15.38 3.46 -0.06
C PHE A 72 16.53 2.55 -0.47
N ALA A 73 17.69 2.72 0.17
CA ALA A 73 18.88 1.92 -0.11
C ALA A 73 18.69 0.42 0.23
N GLY A 74 17.84 0.10 1.19
CA GLY A 74 17.50 -1.25 1.60
C GLY A 74 16.03 -1.59 1.39
N ALA A 75 15.72 -2.87 1.12
CA ALA A 75 14.34 -3.33 0.96
C ALA A 75 13.57 -3.25 2.29
N ILE A 76 12.52 -2.42 2.32
CA ILE A 76 11.63 -2.24 3.48
C ILE A 76 10.32 -3.01 3.35
N GLY A 77 10.16 -3.75 2.27
CA GLY A 77 8.93 -4.44 1.91
C GLY A 77 7.89 -3.52 1.24
N LYS A 78 6.93 -4.12 0.51
CA LYS A 78 5.85 -3.37 -0.16
C LYS A 78 5.08 -2.48 0.83
N GLY A 79 4.66 -3.06 1.95
CA GLY A 79 3.93 -2.32 2.98
C GLY A 79 4.75 -1.18 3.57
N GLY A 80 6.06 -1.41 3.81
CA GLY A 80 6.96 -0.36 4.28
C GLY A 80 7.06 0.80 3.30
N ALA A 81 7.25 0.52 2.01
CA ALA A 81 7.28 1.53 0.96
C ALA A 81 5.97 2.34 0.90
N LEU A 82 4.83 1.69 1.06
CA LEU A 82 3.53 2.37 1.11
C LEU A 82 3.34 3.20 2.37
N ILE A 83 3.76 2.71 3.55
CA ILE A 83 3.70 3.48 4.81
C ILE A 83 4.51 4.77 4.67
N GLU A 84 5.70 4.69 4.10
CA GLU A 84 6.55 5.86 3.87
C GLU A 84 5.94 6.80 2.81
N GLY A 85 5.46 6.25 1.70
CA GLY A 85 4.78 7.05 0.68
C GLY A 85 3.52 7.77 1.20
N LEU A 86 2.76 7.14 2.09
CA LEU A 86 1.57 7.74 2.70
C LEU A 86 1.88 8.95 3.60
N LYS A 87 3.12 9.16 4.03
CA LYS A 87 3.55 10.40 4.70
C LYS A 87 3.41 11.63 3.81
N LEU A 88 3.34 11.44 2.50
CA LEU A 88 3.11 12.51 1.53
C LEU A 88 1.64 12.93 1.41
N ALA A 89 0.71 12.30 2.16
CA ALA A 89 -0.72 12.62 2.13
C ALA A 89 -1.05 14.12 2.29
N PRO A 90 -0.33 14.93 3.11
CA PRO A 90 -0.59 16.35 3.21
C PRO A 90 -0.43 17.14 1.91
N LEU A 91 0.24 16.57 0.89
CA LEU A 91 0.48 17.21 -0.40
C LEU A 91 -0.67 17.09 -1.40
N ALA A 92 -1.73 16.32 -1.09
CA ALA A 92 -2.86 16.08 -1.98
C ALA A 92 -4.16 15.87 -1.21
N ASP A 93 -5.32 16.05 -1.86
CA ASP A 93 -6.64 15.79 -1.27
C ASP A 93 -6.97 14.30 -1.25
N LEU A 94 -6.50 13.58 -2.28
CA LEU A 94 -6.61 12.14 -2.43
C LEU A 94 -5.22 11.55 -2.58
N ILE A 95 -4.97 10.45 -1.90
CA ILE A 95 -3.75 9.66 -2.06
C ILE A 95 -4.13 8.22 -2.36
N GLY A 96 -3.50 7.65 -3.37
CA GLY A 96 -3.74 6.26 -3.74
C GLY A 96 -2.46 5.53 -4.07
N TYR A 97 -2.58 4.24 -4.31
CA TYR A 97 -1.47 3.43 -4.79
C TYR A 97 -1.93 2.37 -5.78
N VAL A 98 -1.00 1.94 -6.62
CA VAL A 98 -1.14 0.79 -7.52
C VAL A 98 0.16 0.00 -7.52
N ASP A 99 0.06 -1.29 -7.89
CA ASP A 99 1.23 -2.13 -8.09
C ASP A 99 2.01 -1.74 -9.37
N ALA A 100 3.33 -1.90 -9.33
CA ALA A 100 4.23 -1.54 -10.43
C ALA A 100 4.14 -2.46 -11.66
N ASP A 101 3.34 -3.53 -11.58
CA ASP A 101 3.24 -4.55 -12.64
C ASP A 101 2.23 -4.22 -13.75
N GLY A 102 1.48 -3.12 -13.60
CA GLY A 102 0.45 -2.71 -14.54
C GLY A 102 -0.80 -3.61 -14.58
N ALA A 103 -1.03 -4.40 -13.52
CA ALA A 103 -2.21 -5.27 -13.42
C ALA A 103 -3.52 -4.47 -13.38
N THR A 104 -3.50 -3.26 -12.84
CA THR A 104 -4.64 -2.32 -12.84
C THR A 104 -4.39 -1.22 -13.86
N PRO A 105 -5.20 -1.10 -14.92
CA PRO A 105 -5.03 -0.03 -15.90
C PRO A 105 -5.44 1.34 -15.34
N PRO A 106 -4.90 2.46 -15.89
CA PRO A 106 -5.18 3.82 -15.40
C PRO A 106 -6.65 4.17 -15.34
N LYS A 107 -7.46 3.72 -16.31
CA LYS A 107 -8.90 3.92 -16.31
C LYS A 107 -9.58 3.30 -15.09
N ALA A 108 -9.24 2.06 -14.76
CA ALA A 108 -9.81 1.38 -13.61
C ALA A 108 -9.43 2.08 -12.29
N PHE A 109 -8.20 2.60 -12.18
CA PHE A 109 -7.80 3.42 -11.03
C PHE A 109 -8.56 4.76 -11.00
N HIS A 110 -8.79 5.40 -12.13
CA HIS A 110 -9.60 6.62 -12.21
C HIS A 110 -11.05 6.38 -11.77
N ASP A 111 -11.63 5.22 -12.05
CA ASP A 111 -12.97 4.86 -11.58
C ASP A 111 -13.01 4.79 -10.03
N LEU A 112 -11.92 4.38 -9.35
CA LEU A 112 -11.80 4.50 -7.89
C LEU A 112 -11.79 5.97 -7.44
N VAL A 113 -11.01 6.82 -8.09
CA VAL A 113 -10.95 8.26 -7.79
C VAL A 113 -12.33 8.88 -7.89
N ARG A 114 -13.06 8.63 -8.98
CA ARG A 114 -14.42 9.12 -9.19
C ARG A 114 -15.41 8.64 -8.14
N SER A 115 -15.25 7.42 -7.63
CA SER A 115 -16.14 6.90 -6.58
C SER A 115 -16.06 7.68 -5.28
N LEU A 116 -14.97 8.42 -5.06
CA LEU A 116 -14.77 9.33 -3.93
C LEU A 116 -15.41 10.73 -4.15
N GLU A 117 -16.08 10.99 -5.27
CA GLU A 117 -16.95 12.17 -5.41
C GLU A 117 -18.09 12.14 -4.37
N THR A 118 -18.48 10.93 -3.91
CA THR A 118 -19.41 10.75 -2.78
C THR A 118 -18.71 11.11 -1.46
N PRO A 119 -19.11 12.20 -0.77
CA PRO A 119 -18.36 12.68 0.41
C PRO A 119 -18.29 11.70 1.58
N SER A 120 -19.28 10.83 1.73
CA SER A 120 -19.35 9.84 2.83
C SER A 120 -18.33 8.70 2.71
N VAL A 121 -17.71 8.50 1.53
CA VAL A 121 -16.72 7.44 1.30
C VAL A 121 -15.33 8.02 1.52
N ALA A 122 -14.56 7.41 2.42
CA ALA A 122 -13.21 7.84 2.73
C ALA A 122 -12.13 7.02 2.00
N CYS A 123 -12.45 5.79 1.60
CA CYS A 123 -11.55 4.90 0.87
C CYS A 123 -12.31 4.12 -0.19
N ALA A 124 -11.77 4.11 -1.42
CA ALA A 124 -12.21 3.25 -2.50
C ALA A 124 -11.14 2.21 -2.80
N ILE A 125 -11.54 0.97 -2.97
CA ILE A 125 -10.64 -0.15 -3.28
C ILE A 125 -11.13 -0.87 -4.52
N ALA A 126 -10.18 -1.28 -5.37
CA ALA A 126 -10.48 -2.15 -6.49
C ALA A 126 -10.83 -3.55 -5.99
N SER A 127 -11.83 -4.17 -6.58
CA SER A 127 -12.23 -5.53 -6.26
C SER A 127 -12.39 -6.36 -7.52
N ARG A 128 -11.74 -7.52 -7.54
CA ARG A 128 -11.80 -8.52 -8.60
C ARG A 128 -12.97 -9.50 -8.40
N TRP A 129 -13.65 -9.42 -7.26
CA TRP A 129 -14.58 -10.45 -6.79
C TRP A 129 -16.03 -9.98 -6.72
N ILE A 130 -16.28 -8.69 -6.88
CA ILE A 130 -17.66 -8.18 -6.93
C ILE A 130 -18.21 -8.23 -8.35
N PRO A 131 -19.55 -8.28 -8.53
CA PRO A 131 -20.17 -8.24 -9.83
C PRO A 131 -19.73 -7.04 -10.67
N GLY A 132 -19.45 -7.25 -11.95
CA GLY A 132 -18.97 -6.24 -12.88
C GLY A 132 -17.44 -6.14 -12.98
N ALA A 133 -16.69 -6.90 -12.17
CA ALA A 133 -15.23 -6.98 -12.33
C ALA A 133 -14.86 -7.78 -13.60
N ILE A 134 -13.87 -7.28 -14.34
CA ILE A 134 -13.31 -7.92 -15.54
C ILE A 134 -11.91 -8.41 -15.19
N VAL A 135 -11.75 -9.73 -15.11
CA VAL A 135 -10.46 -10.36 -14.78
C VAL A 135 -9.93 -11.09 -15.99
N HIS A 136 -8.86 -10.55 -16.59
CA HIS A 136 -8.16 -11.19 -17.70
C HIS A 136 -7.07 -12.11 -17.13
N HIS A 137 -6.96 -13.31 -17.66
CA HIS A 137 -6.01 -14.34 -17.24
C HIS A 137 -6.14 -14.71 -15.75
N PHE A 138 -6.85 -15.80 -15.50
CA PHE A 138 -7.05 -16.28 -14.13
C PHE A 138 -5.75 -16.84 -13.53
N GLN A 139 -5.55 -16.53 -12.27
CA GLN A 139 -4.48 -17.11 -11.47
C GLN A 139 -4.60 -18.65 -11.38
N PRO A 140 -3.49 -19.39 -11.24
CA PRO A 140 -3.50 -20.82 -10.98
C PRO A 140 -4.39 -21.18 -9.79
N GLU A 141 -5.02 -22.35 -9.83
CA GLU A 141 -6.04 -22.77 -8.84
C GLU A 141 -5.49 -22.81 -7.41
N ASN A 142 -4.24 -23.25 -7.23
CA ASN A 142 -3.58 -23.25 -5.92
C ASN A 142 -3.45 -21.82 -5.32
N ARG A 143 -3.15 -20.81 -6.15
CA ARG A 143 -3.07 -19.40 -5.74
C ARG A 143 -4.47 -18.85 -5.40
N ARG A 144 -5.49 -19.25 -6.16
CA ARG A 144 -6.90 -18.89 -5.88
C ARG A 144 -7.38 -19.49 -4.56
N PHE A 145 -7.04 -20.76 -4.30
CA PHE A 145 -7.38 -21.41 -3.03
C PHE A 145 -6.69 -20.72 -1.85
N ALA A 146 -5.38 -20.45 -1.94
CA ALA A 146 -4.65 -19.74 -0.91
C ALA A 146 -5.23 -18.33 -0.65
N SER A 147 -5.63 -17.61 -1.71
CA SER A 147 -6.27 -16.30 -1.59
C SER A 147 -7.63 -16.38 -0.88
N ARG A 148 -8.45 -17.40 -1.17
CA ARG A 148 -9.75 -17.61 -0.49
C ARG A 148 -9.57 -17.96 0.98
N LEU A 149 -8.59 -18.83 1.29
CA LEU A 149 -8.27 -19.21 2.67
C LEU A 149 -7.78 -17.99 3.46
N PHE A 150 -6.92 -17.16 2.86
CA PHE A 150 -6.48 -15.91 3.47
C PHE A 150 -7.65 -14.96 3.75
N HIS A 151 -8.56 -14.81 2.78
CA HIS A 151 -9.77 -14.01 2.95
C HIS A 151 -10.64 -14.51 4.10
N LEU A 152 -10.83 -15.83 4.22
CA LEU A 152 -11.56 -16.43 5.34
C LEU A 152 -10.95 -16.07 6.70
N PHE A 153 -9.61 -16.10 6.82
CA PHE A 153 -8.93 -15.66 8.05
C PHE A 153 -9.12 -14.16 8.31
N VAL A 154 -9.07 -13.32 7.27
CA VAL A 154 -9.33 -11.89 7.41
C VAL A 154 -10.75 -11.65 7.92
N GLU A 155 -11.74 -12.32 7.35
CA GLU A 155 -13.13 -12.20 7.78
C GLU A 155 -13.33 -12.67 9.22
N LEU A 156 -12.75 -13.82 9.59
CA LEU A 156 -12.85 -14.41 10.91
C LEU A 156 -12.20 -13.51 11.99
N PHE A 157 -10.99 -12.99 11.72
CA PHE A 157 -10.23 -12.23 12.73
C PHE A 157 -10.67 -10.78 12.84
N PHE A 158 -11.08 -10.15 11.72
CA PHE A 158 -11.34 -8.71 11.67
C PHE A 158 -12.80 -8.36 11.41
N ARG A 159 -13.64 -9.37 11.10
CA ARG A 159 -15.07 -9.18 10.77
C ARG A 159 -15.26 -8.08 9.72
N MET A 160 -14.40 -8.06 8.70
CA MET A 160 -14.48 -7.12 7.57
C MET A 160 -15.30 -7.76 6.46
N ARG A 161 -16.38 -7.10 6.05
CA ARG A 161 -17.21 -7.50 4.89
C ARG A 161 -16.64 -6.90 3.60
N ILE A 162 -15.35 -7.10 3.35
CA ILE A 162 -14.65 -6.66 2.16
C ILE A 162 -14.21 -7.93 1.43
N LEU A 163 -14.63 -8.08 0.18
CA LEU A 163 -14.37 -9.29 -0.58
C LEU A 163 -12.94 -9.36 -1.11
N ASP A 164 -12.36 -8.25 -1.55
CA ASP A 164 -11.00 -8.22 -2.09
C ASP A 164 -10.08 -7.26 -1.34
N THR A 165 -9.60 -7.66 -0.18
CA THR A 165 -8.69 -6.84 0.63
C THR A 165 -7.30 -6.69 0.01
N GLN A 166 -6.89 -7.60 -0.89
CA GLN A 166 -5.52 -7.70 -1.42
C GLN A 166 -5.34 -7.14 -2.84
N CYS A 167 -6.39 -6.58 -3.45
CA CYS A 167 -6.22 -5.90 -4.74
C CYS A 167 -5.29 -4.70 -4.59
N GLY A 168 -4.28 -4.61 -5.46
CA GLY A 168 -3.18 -3.64 -5.37
C GLY A 168 -3.55 -2.19 -5.71
N ALA A 169 -4.83 -1.86 -5.90
CA ALA A 169 -5.26 -0.50 -6.23
C ALA A 169 -6.25 0.05 -5.19
N LYS A 170 -5.87 1.15 -4.55
CA LYS A 170 -6.70 1.83 -3.54
C LYS A 170 -6.51 3.34 -3.61
N VAL A 171 -7.57 4.09 -3.28
CA VAL A 171 -7.54 5.56 -3.16
C VAL A 171 -8.19 5.95 -1.84
N ILE A 172 -7.59 6.89 -1.11
CA ILE A 172 -7.97 7.25 0.24
C ILE A 172 -7.96 8.78 0.36
N ARG A 173 -8.90 9.35 1.09
CA ARG A 173 -8.89 10.78 1.41
C ARG A 173 -7.75 11.11 2.37
N ARG A 174 -7.11 12.27 2.18
CA ARG A 174 -6.03 12.77 3.03
C ARG A 174 -6.32 12.63 4.51
N HIS A 175 -7.44 13.19 5.00
CA HIS A 175 -7.77 13.19 6.42
C HIS A 175 -7.89 11.76 7.00
N ALA A 176 -8.33 10.79 6.20
CA ALA A 176 -8.40 9.41 6.64
C ALA A 176 -7.00 8.78 6.76
N VAL A 177 -6.10 9.08 5.83
CA VAL A 177 -4.69 8.66 5.91
C VAL A 177 -4.02 9.26 7.15
N GLU A 178 -4.13 10.58 7.34
CA GLU A 178 -3.54 11.29 8.48
C GLU A 178 -4.03 10.73 9.82
N THR A 179 -5.32 10.35 9.90
CA THR A 179 -5.91 9.77 11.12
C THR A 179 -5.34 8.39 11.46
N ILE A 180 -5.02 7.57 10.46
CA ILE A 180 -4.64 6.17 10.69
C ILE A 180 -3.14 5.91 10.52
N HIS A 181 -2.37 6.84 9.96
CA HIS A 181 -0.98 6.61 9.54
C HIS A 181 -0.12 5.99 10.65
N GLU A 182 -0.22 6.50 11.89
CA GLU A 182 0.54 5.97 13.03
C GLU A 182 0.14 4.54 13.43
N ARG A 183 -1.01 4.05 12.97
CA ARG A 183 -1.49 2.68 13.20
C ARG A 183 -0.99 1.68 12.14
N LEU A 184 -0.35 2.17 11.08
CA LEU A 184 0.19 1.35 10.01
C LEU A 184 1.55 0.80 10.43
N THR A 185 1.57 -0.41 10.94
CA THR A 185 2.76 -1.04 11.53
C THR A 185 3.28 -2.26 10.77
N LEU A 186 2.46 -2.84 9.86
CA LEU A 186 2.84 -4.01 9.08
C LEU A 186 3.43 -3.59 7.73
N ALA A 187 4.72 -3.86 7.55
CA ALA A 187 5.46 -3.54 6.33
C ALA A 187 5.46 -4.68 5.28
N ASP A 188 4.79 -5.78 5.55
CA ASP A 188 4.71 -6.97 4.70
C ASP A 188 3.44 -7.00 3.83
N LEU A 189 3.11 -8.17 3.29
CA LEU A 189 1.92 -8.38 2.45
C LEU A 189 0.58 -8.23 3.20
N ALA A 190 0.59 -8.23 4.55
CA ALA A 190 -0.61 -7.96 5.35
C ALA A 190 -0.87 -6.45 5.55
N PHE A 191 -0.03 -5.57 4.98
CA PHE A 191 -0.25 -4.12 5.00
C PHE A 191 -1.65 -3.72 4.56
N ASP A 192 -2.16 -4.32 3.48
CA ASP A 192 -3.49 -4.03 2.96
C ASP A 192 -4.60 -4.28 3.99
N VAL A 193 -4.47 -5.36 4.77
CA VAL A 193 -5.41 -5.66 5.86
C VAL A 193 -5.24 -4.67 7.01
N ASN A 194 -4.00 -4.32 7.37
CA ASN A 194 -3.73 -3.30 8.40
C ASN A 194 -4.35 -1.95 8.02
N LEU A 195 -4.17 -1.50 6.77
CA LEU A 195 -4.75 -0.27 6.24
C LEU A 195 -6.29 -0.27 6.38
N LEU A 196 -6.94 -1.29 5.81
CA LEU A 196 -8.40 -1.37 5.78
C LEU A 196 -9.00 -1.54 7.18
N TYR A 197 -8.35 -2.32 8.04
CA TYR A 197 -8.79 -2.48 9.42
C TYR A 197 -8.62 -1.20 10.24
N SER A 198 -7.51 -0.46 10.06
CA SER A 198 -7.29 0.84 10.70
C SER A 198 -8.37 1.85 10.30
N LEU A 199 -8.71 1.91 9.00
CA LEU A 199 -9.80 2.77 8.51
C LEU A 199 -11.14 2.38 9.12
N LYS A 200 -11.47 1.09 9.14
CA LYS A 200 -12.70 0.57 9.78
C LYS A 200 -12.76 0.93 11.26
N GLN A 201 -11.68 0.75 12.02
CA GLN A 201 -11.61 1.07 13.44
C GLN A 201 -11.71 2.58 13.72
N ALA A 202 -11.32 3.40 12.76
CA ALA A 202 -11.49 4.85 12.82
C ALA A 202 -12.89 5.32 12.36
N GLY A 203 -13.78 4.39 11.97
CA GLY A 203 -15.15 4.70 11.55
C GLY A 203 -15.30 5.17 10.12
N PHE A 204 -14.26 5.04 9.29
CA PHE A 204 -14.30 5.46 7.89
C PHE A 204 -15.03 4.45 7.01
N ALA A 205 -15.88 4.97 6.10
CA ALA A 205 -16.55 4.14 5.09
C ALA A 205 -15.58 3.75 3.97
N ILE A 206 -15.55 2.45 3.67
CA ILE A 206 -14.77 1.84 2.59
C ILE A 206 -15.74 1.32 1.54
N ARG A 207 -15.46 1.58 0.26
CA ARG A 207 -16.25 1.11 -0.88
C ARG A 207 -15.41 0.23 -1.80
N GLU A 208 -15.94 -0.93 -2.16
CA GLU A 208 -15.37 -1.76 -3.23
C GLU A 208 -15.92 -1.33 -4.59
N ILE A 209 -15.05 -1.22 -5.57
CA ILE A 209 -15.37 -0.86 -6.96
C ILE A 209 -14.92 -2.01 -7.85
N ALA A 210 -15.81 -2.46 -8.71
CA ALA A 210 -15.50 -3.47 -9.72
C ALA A 210 -14.37 -2.95 -10.62
N THR A 211 -13.32 -3.75 -10.78
CA THR A 211 -12.13 -3.33 -11.52
C THR A 211 -11.89 -4.17 -12.75
N GLU A 212 -11.26 -3.59 -13.75
CA GLU A 212 -10.54 -4.33 -14.77
C GLU A 212 -9.15 -4.69 -14.21
N TRP A 213 -8.77 -5.95 -14.30
CA TRP A 213 -7.52 -6.45 -13.76
C TRP A 213 -6.94 -7.56 -14.64
N SER A 214 -5.63 -7.54 -14.85
CA SER A 214 -4.93 -8.54 -15.64
C SER A 214 -3.76 -9.12 -14.85
N ASP A 215 -3.71 -10.45 -14.68
CA ASP A 215 -2.54 -11.09 -14.08
C ASP A 215 -1.35 -10.93 -15.03
N LYS A 216 -0.35 -10.16 -14.61
CA LYS A 216 0.87 -9.96 -15.38
C LYS A 216 1.90 -11.00 -14.95
N SER A 217 2.51 -11.67 -15.93
CA SER A 217 3.59 -12.62 -15.69
C SER A 217 4.79 -11.96 -15.01
N GLY A 218 5.53 -12.70 -14.19
CA GLY A 218 6.74 -12.21 -13.51
C GLY A 218 6.51 -11.67 -12.09
N SER A 219 5.43 -12.08 -11.40
CA SER A 219 5.27 -11.78 -9.97
C SER A 219 6.50 -12.21 -9.18
N LYS A 220 7.11 -11.28 -8.43
CA LYS A 220 8.25 -11.54 -7.53
C LYS A 220 7.84 -12.26 -6.25
N VAL A 221 6.54 -12.36 -5.97
CA VAL A 221 6.03 -13.05 -4.78
C VAL A 221 5.90 -14.54 -5.08
N VAL A 222 6.81 -15.32 -4.51
CA VAL A 222 6.75 -16.78 -4.56
C VAL A 222 5.75 -17.25 -3.51
N PHE A 223 4.61 -17.76 -3.96
CA PHE A 223 3.62 -18.40 -3.07
C PHE A 223 4.12 -19.79 -2.66
N ASN A 224 4.70 -19.86 -1.47
CA ASN A 224 5.08 -21.12 -0.83
C ASN A 224 4.49 -21.18 0.59
N LEU A 225 4.61 -22.33 1.22
CA LEU A 225 4.10 -22.57 2.59
C LEU A 225 4.65 -21.53 3.59
N ARG A 226 5.93 -21.16 3.46
CA ARG A 226 6.59 -20.16 4.33
C ARG A 226 5.93 -18.79 4.16
N THR A 227 5.67 -18.33 2.92
CA THR A 227 5.01 -17.04 2.65
C THR A 227 3.60 -17.04 3.22
N SER A 228 2.83 -18.12 3.02
CA SER A 228 1.47 -18.27 3.56
C SER A 228 1.45 -18.25 5.09
N LEU A 229 2.38 -18.94 5.73
CA LEU A 229 2.52 -18.95 7.19
C LEU A 229 2.89 -17.56 7.73
N ASN A 230 3.82 -16.87 7.08
CA ASN A 230 4.18 -15.50 7.45
C ASN A 230 3.00 -14.55 7.35
N MET A 231 2.20 -14.64 6.28
CA MET A 231 0.99 -13.83 6.15
C MET A 231 -0.01 -14.12 7.27
N LEU A 232 -0.21 -15.39 7.63
CA LEU A 232 -1.09 -15.76 8.75
C LEU A 232 -0.57 -15.23 10.09
N LEU A 233 0.74 -15.36 10.36
CA LEU A 233 1.36 -14.80 11.56
C LEU A 233 1.21 -13.28 11.64
N SER A 234 1.33 -12.57 10.51
CA SER A 234 1.09 -11.14 10.45
C SER A 234 -0.36 -10.77 10.75
N LEU A 235 -1.35 -11.56 10.30
CA LEU A 235 -2.75 -11.38 10.68
C LEU A 235 -2.99 -11.59 12.17
N ILE A 236 -2.42 -12.64 12.74
CA ILE A 236 -2.50 -12.91 14.19
C ILE A 236 -1.89 -11.74 14.97
N ARG A 237 -0.70 -11.29 14.56
CA ARG A 237 -0.04 -10.13 15.16
C ARG A 237 -0.91 -8.88 15.09
N LEU A 238 -1.46 -8.58 13.92
CA LEU A 238 -2.37 -7.45 13.76
C LEU A 238 -3.57 -7.55 14.70
N ARG A 239 -4.16 -8.74 14.81
CA ARG A 239 -5.31 -8.98 15.70
C ARG A 239 -4.94 -8.79 17.18
N LEU A 240 -3.72 -9.17 17.57
CA LEU A 240 -3.20 -8.97 18.93
C LEU A 240 -3.00 -7.47 19.21
N ILE A 241 -2.38 -6.72 18.30
CA ILE A 241 -2.14 -5.26 18.44
C ILE A 241 -3.48 -4.51 18.71
N TYR A 242 -4.54 -4.90 18.04
CA TYR A 242 -5.88 -4.32 18.23
C TYR A 242 -6.69 -4.99 19.35
N SER A 243 -6.12 -5.95 20.09
CA SER A 243 -6.79 -6.59 21.22
C SER A 243 -6.71 -5.74 22.48
N PRO A 244 -7.75 -5.68 23.30
CA PRO A 244 -7.67 -5.05 24.64
C PRO A 244 -6.61 -5.73 25.53
N PHE A 245 -6.27 -6.98 25.24
CA PHE A 245 -5.26 -7.75 25.97
C PHE A 245 -3.81 -7.42 25.56
N TYR A 246 -3.59 -6.61 24.52
CA TYR A 246 -2.22 -6.27 24.03
C TYR A 246 -1.35 -5.65 25.14
N ARG A 247 -1.96 -4.90 26.06
CA ARG A 247 -1.24 -4.34 27.22
C ARG A 247 -0.66 -5.41 28.13
N TRP A 248 -1.36 -6.54 28.27
CA TRP A 248 -0.96 -7.66 29.13
C TRP A 248 0.13 -8.52 28.49
N LEU A 249 0.30 -8.43 27.17
CA LEU A 249 1.37 -9.10 26.42
C LEU A 249 2.71 -8.35 26.48
N GLY A 250 2.81 -7.29 27.28
CA GLY A 250 4.04 -6.51 27.46
C GLY A 250 5.31 -7.35 27.63
N PRO A 251 5.34 -8.36 28.51
CA PRO A 251 6.50 -9.23 28.70
C PRO A 251 6.86 -10.09 27.50
N LEU A 252 5.92 -10.38 26.59
CA LEU A 252 6.13 -11.18 25.39
C LEU A 252 6.52 -10.34 24.15
N ARG A 253 6.43 -9.01 24.22
CA ARG A 253 6.82 -8.11 23.14
C ARG A 253 8.24 -8.29 22.62
N PRO A 254 9.27 -8.53 23.44
CA PRO A 254 10.60 -8.81 22.92
C PRO A 254 10.67 -10.07 22.05
N VAL A 255 9.93 -11.12 22.44
CA VAL A 255 9.85 -12.38 21.70
C VAL A 255 9.09 -12.19 20.39
N GLU A 256 7.98 -11.46 20.44
CA GLU A 256 7.19 -11.10 19.26
C GLU A 256 8.03 -10.26 18.28
N ALA A 257 8.72 -9.23 18.77
CA ALA A 257 9.60 -8.39 17.98
C ALA A 257 10.76 -9.18 17.38
N TRP A 258 11.36 -10.07 18.14
CA TRP A 258 12.43 -10.96 17.66
C TRP A 258 11.94 -11.91 16.57
N LEU A 259 10.81 -12.60 16.77
CA LEU A 259 10.18 -13.46 15.77
C LEU A 259 9.89 -12.69 14.48
N TYR A 260 9.34 -11.47 14.61
CA TYR A 260 9.01 -10.63 13.47
C TYR A 260 10.25 -10.13 12.73
N THR A 261 11.33 -9.80 13.44
CA THR A 261 12.59 -9.40 12.80
C THR A 261 13.27 -10.54 12.06
N GLN A 262 13.14 -11.80 12.53
CA GLN A 262 13.65 -12.98 11.82
C GLN A 262 12.86 -13.27 10.51
N LEU A 263 11.62 -12.82 10.43
CA LEU A 263 10.72 -13.05 9.30
C LEU A 263 10.67 -11.86 8.33
N ARG A 264 11.17 -10.70 8.76
CA ARG A 264 11.09 -9.42 8.03
C ARG A 264 12.33 -9.20 7.16
N ALA A 265 12.14 -8.47 6.06
CA ALA A 265 13.26 -7.88 5.33
C ALA A 265 13.99 -6.81 6.18
N PRO A 266 15.30 -6.62 6.00
CA PRO A 266 16.07 -5.65 6.78
C PRO A 266 15.51 -4.23 6.65
N GLN A 267 15.66 -3.44 7.70
CA GLN A 267 15.21 -2.04 7.75
C GLN A 267 16.04 -1.16 6.81
N PRO A 268 15.47 -0.08 6.23
CA PRO A 268 16.20 0.79 5.33
C PRO A 268 17.23 1.65 6.08
N ILE A 269 18.31 1.96 5.39
CA ILE A 269 19.21 3.06 5.77
C ILE A 269 18.69 4.29 5.05
N TRP A 270 18.29 5.31 5.80
CA TRP A 270 17.86 6.60 5.24
C TRP A 270 19.07 7.40 4.78
N HIS A 271 19.08 7.81 3.53
CA HIS A 271 19.94 8.89 3.06
C HIS A 271 19.04 10.11 2.81
N ASP A 272 19.20 11.13 3.63
CA ASP A 272 18.54 12.42 3.44
C ASP A 272 19.42 13.26 2.52
N GLU A 273 19.17 13.19 1.21
CA GLU A 273 19.95 13.92 0.20
C GLU A 273 19.76 15.43 0.24
N HIS A 274 18.79 15.94 1.02
CA HIS A 274 18.57 17.39 1.15
C HIS A 274 19.42 18.08 2.22
N THR A 275 20.10 17.34 3.09
CA THR A 275 20.89 17.94 4.18
C THR A 275 22.37 17.59 4.17
N GLY A 276 22.85 16.71 3.31
CA GLY A 276 24.28 16.33 3.22
C GLY A 276 24.85 15.70 4.51
N ALA A 277 24.03 15.41 5.50
CA ALA A 277 24.43 14.84 6.77
C ALA A 277 23.92 13.38 6.88
N GLY A 278 24.83 12.44 6.80
CA GLY A 278 24.55 11.04 7.08
C GLY A 278 24.13 10.83 8.54
N LEU A 279 22.84 10.72 8.78
CA LEU A 279 22.31 10.33 10.08
C LEU A 279 22.59 8.84 10.33
N LYS A 280 23.56 8.55 11.19
CA LYS A 280 23.85 7.21 11.70
C LYS A 280 22.58 6.67 12.39
N ALA A 281 22.21 5.42 12.06
CA ALA A 281 21.17 4.66 12.69
C ALA A 281 21.26 4.71 14.22
N GLY A 282 20.34 5.41 14.86
CA GLY A 282 20.28 5.59 16.31
C GLY A 282 18.93 6.14 16.78
N VAL A 283 17.87 5.96 16.00
CA VAL A 283 16.54 6.32 16.46
C VAL A 283 16.00 5.19 17.33
N LYS A 284 16.02 5.40 18.64
CA LYS A 284 15.27 4.57 19.59
C LYS A 284 13.81 4.50 19.13
N PRO A 285 13.16 3.33 19.18
CA PRO A 285 11.74 3.23 18.86
C PRO A 285 10.99 4.22 19.75
N LYS A 286 10.20 5.12 19.12
CA LYS A 286 9.29 6.01 19.82
C LYS A 286 8.37 5.16 20.68
N PRO A 287 8.07 5.54 21.94
CA PRO A 287 7.14 4.81 22.79
C PRO A 287 5.77 4.76 22.12
N ASP A 288 5.11 3.62 22.28
CA ASP A 288 3.78 3.34 21.72
C ASP A 288 2.79 4.47 21.99
N PRO A 289 2.03 4.97 20.99
CA PRO A 289 1.06 6.06 21.17
C PRO A 289 -0.13 5.70 22.09
N ILE A 290 -0.22 4.44 22.56
CA ILE A 290 -1.28 3.97 23.44
C ILE A 290 -1.00 4.30 24.93
N THR A 291 0.21 4.72 25.30
CA THR A 291 0.56 5.01 26.69
C THR A 291 0.35 6.46 27.13
N SER A 292 -0.03 7.38 26.23
CA SER A 292 -0.21 8.81 26.56
C SER A 292 -1.65 9.24 26.90
N ARG A 293 -2.57 8.29 27.13
CA ARG A 293 -3.92 8.60 27.64
C ARG A 293 -4.14 8.01 29.03
N SER A 294 -3.40 8.50 30.01
CA SER A 294 -3.75 8.40 31.43
C SER A 294 -2.89 9.36 32.24
N GLN A 295 -3.27 10.61 32.27
CA GLN A 295 -3.23 11.53 33.42
C GLN A 295 -4.43 12.45 33.30
#